data_b5488018174ba6f0cc4bea20352f2f00
#
_entry.id   b5488018174ba6f0cc4bea20352f2f00
#
_cell.length_a   1.000
_cell.length_b   1.000
_cell.length_c   1.000
_cell.angle_alpha   90.00
_cell.angle_beta   90.00
_cell.angle_gamma   90.00
#
_symmetry.space_group_name_H-M   'P 1'
#
loop_
_entity.id
_entity.type
_entity.pdbx_description
1 polymer ?
#
loop_
_entity_poly.entity_id
_entity_poly.type
_entity_poly.pdbx_seq_one_letter_code
_entity_poly.pdbx_strand_id
1 'polypeptide(L)'
;MPILGDATVIAGLLSRSTSNALRVQLTTPDGTELAHAQQKGGAAVLLGFKNGGKSDYTLSSAAGEELRIAVAGTTTITNQNTPLGRIVPSDGAARFEDGGGTVLAVGQPLTGFKADSAWHHRIMSPAGQELGVLTLMRAHTGWRDIEEEAYQLLLNYNVTSLKAPSYGALLKLSAPVPSQLGDVLAAACVDFSVLPRGYIA
;
A
#
# COMPACT_ATOMS: atom_id res chain seq x y z
N MET A 1 11.95 4.51 -14.54
CA MET A 1 11.20 5.71 -14.03
C MET A 1 10.56 5.35 -12.71
N PRO A 2 10.49 6.24 -11.72
CA PRO A 2 9.84 5.92 -10.45
C PRO A 2 8.36 5.58 -10.67
N ILE A 3 7.84 4.61 -9.91
CA ILE A 3 6.46 4.13 -10.08
C ILE A 3 5.43 5.23 -9.83
N LEU A 4 5.65 6.07 -8.82
CA LEU A 4 4.72 7.16 -8.53
C LEU A 4 4.92 8.38 -9.43
N GLY A 5 6.09 8.55 -10.07
CA GLY A 5 6.40 9.77 -10.82
C GLY A 5 6.19 11.03 -9.95
N ASP A 6 5.43 11.99 -10.49
CA ASP A 6 5.05 13.22 -9.79
C ASP A 6 3.68 13.12 -9.09
N ALA A 7 3.07 11.93 -9.06
CA ALA A 7 1.77 11.76 -8.43
C ALA A 7 1.84 11.96 -6.91
N THR A 8 0.95 12.77 -6.38
CA THR A 8 0.86 13.07 -4.95
C THR A 8 -0.35 12.44 -4.28
N VAL A 9 -1.33 11.98 -5.06
CA VAL A 9 -2.50 11.25 -4.54
C VAL A 9 -2.61 9.92 -5.29
N ILE A 10 -2.51 8.82 -4.57
CA ILE A 10 -2.49 7.47 -5.13
C ILE A 10 -3.46 6.59 -4.35
N ALA A 11 -4.38 5.95 -5.06
CA ALA A 11 -5.25 4.93 -4.51
C ALA A 11 -4.77 3.53 -4.89
N GLY A 12 -4.58 2.67 -3.91
CA GLY A 12 -4.36 1.23 -4.09
C GLY A 12 -5.68 0.49 -3.94
N LEU A 13 -6.17 -0.12 -5.03
CA LEU A 13 -7.46 -0.80 -5.07
C LEU A 13 -7.27 -2.30 -5.20
N LEU A 14 -7.73 -3.04 -4.18
CA LEU A 14 -7.66 -4.49 -4.16
C LEU A 14 -8.79 -5.09 -5.00
N SER A 15 -8.45 -5.97 -5.92
CA SER A 15 -9.38 -6.79 -6.69
C SER A 15 -8.93 -8.25 -6.73
N ARG A 16 -9.82 -9.14 -7.16
CA ARG A 16 -9.47 -10.54 -7.45
C ARG A 16 -9.49 -10.77 -8.95
N SER A 17 -8.45 -11.41 -9.45
CA SER A 17 -8.46 -11.89 -10.83
C SER A 17 -9.35 -13.13 -10.97
N THR A 18 -9.67 -13.51 -12.21
CA THR A 18 -10.41 -14.73 -12.53
C THR A 18 -9.71 -16.00 -12.04
N SER A 19 -8.40 -15.95 -11.81
CA SER A 19 -7.59 -17.03 -11.22
C SER A 19 -7.53 -17.01 -9.68
N ASN A 20 -8.38 -16.24 -9.01
CA ASN A 20 -8.35 -15.99 -7.56
C ASN A 20 -7.05 -15.36 -7.01
N ALA A 21 -6.13 -14.94 -7.87
CA ALA A 21 -4.97 -14.18 -7.44
C ALA A 21 -5.37 -12.76 -7.06
N LEU A 22 -4.80 -12.24 -5.97
CA LEU A 22 -5.01 -10.86 -5.58
C LEU A 22 -4.27 -9.92 -6.56
N ARG A 23 -4.96 -8.86 -6.94
CA ARG A 23 -4.43 -7.77 -7.74
C ARG A 23 -4.68 -6.45 -7.01
N VAL A 24 -3.66 -5.63 -6.90
CA VAL A 24 -3.76 -4.25 -6.41
C VAL A 24 -3.43 -3.33 -7.57
N GLN A 25 -4.34 -2.45 -7.90
CA GLN A 25 -4.14 -1.43 -8.92
C GLN A 25 -3.83 -0.10 -8.22
N LEU A 26 -2.74 0.55 -8.60
CA LEU A 26 -2.37 1.89 -8.13
C LEU A 26 -2.81 2.90 -9.17
N THR A 27 -3.68 3.83 -8.77
CA THR A 27 -4.25 4.85 -9.67
C THR A 27 -4.18 6.24 -9.06
N THR A 28 -4.18 7.23 -9.91
CA THR A 28 -4.44 8.62 -9.53
C THR A 28 -5.95 8.89 -9.42
N PRO A 29 -6.40 10.02 -8.84
CA PRO A 29 -7.81 10.34 -8.70
C PRO A 29 -8.60 10.42 -10.01
N ASP A 30 -7.95 10.79 -11.10
CA ASP A 30 -8.56 10.84 -12.44
C ASP A 30 -8.66 9.45 -13.12
N GLY A 31 -8.21 8.39 -12.43
CA GLY A 31 -8.28 7.02 -12.92
C GLY A 31 -7.08 6.57 -13.75
N THR A 32 -6.06 7.39 -13.88
CA THR A 32 -4.83 6.99 -14.58
C THR A 32 -4.12 5.87 -13.80
N GLU A 33 -3.91 4.72 -14.42
CA GLU A 33 -3.16 3.62 -13.83
C GLU A 33 -1.67 3.95 -13.81
N LEU A 34 -1.06 3.96 -12.63
CA LEU A 34 0.37 4.15 -12.42
C LEU A 34 1.11 2.80 -12.45
N ALA A 35 0.51 1.80 -11.81
CA ALA A 35 1.06 0.46 -11.68
C ALA A 35 -0.02 -0.53 -11.24
N HIS A 36 0.29 -1.82 -11.38
CA HIS A 36 -0.50 -2.87 -10.75
C HIS A 36 0.40 -3.93 -10.13
N ALA A 37 0.00 -4.42 -8.97
CA ALA A 37 0.62 -5.55 -8.31
C ALA A 37 -0.22 -6.80 -8.51
N GLN A 38 0.44 -7.91 -8.88
CA GLN A 38 -0.18 -9.21 -9.01
C GLN A 38 0.51 -10.21 -8.10
N GLN A 39 -0.27 -10.96 -7.35
CA GLN A 39 0.25 -12.02 -6.51
C GLN A 39 0.80 -13.19 -7.33
N LYS A 40 1.97 -13.68 -6.96
CA LYS A 40 2.55 -14.92 -7.51
C LYS A 40 1.96 -16.13 -6.79
N GLY A 41 1.32 -17.06 -7.52
CA GLY A 41 0.80 -18.31 -6.98
C GLY A 41 -0.65 -18.20 -6.47
N GLY A 42 -1.62 -18.48 -7.35
CA GLY A 42 -3.04 -18.19 -7.13
C GLY A 42 -3.79 -19.02 -6.07
N ALA A 43 -3.40 -20.26 -5.80
CA ALA A 43 -4.20 -21.16 -4.92
C ALA A 43 -3.87 -21.05 -3.41
N ALA A 44 -2.70 -20.57 -3.07
CA ALA A 44 -2.23 -20.51 -1.67
C ALA A 44 -2.87 -19.37 -0.85
N VAL A 45 -3.59 -18.46 -1.48
CA VAL A 45 -4.08 -17.21 -0.87
C VAL A 45 -5.20 -17.45 0.12
N LEU A 46 -6.12 -18.34 -0.18
CA LEU A 46 -7.18 -18.73 0.77
C LEU A 46 -6.62 -19.42 2.02
N LEU A 47 -5.44 -20.04 1.90
CA LEU A 47 -4.71 -20.69 2.99
C LEU A 47 -3.66 -19.77 3.62
N GLY A 48 -3.30 -18.68 2.99
CA GLY A 48 -2.27 -17.73 3.45
C GLY A 48 -2.59 -17.05 4.77
N PHE A 49 -3.86 -16.91 5.11
CA PHE A 49 -4.28 -16.50 6.45
C PHE A 49 -3.87 -17.49 7.54
N LYS A 50 -3.66 -18.78 7.20
CA LYS A 50 -3.19 -19.82 8.11
C LYS A 50 -1.68 -19.99 8.12
N ASN A 51 -0.96 -19.58 7.08
CA ASN A 51 0.46 -19.84 6.89
C ASN A 51 1.38 -18.69 7.29
N GLY A 52 1.05 -17.95 8.35
CA GLY A 52 1.93 -16.90 8.87
C GLY A 52 2.15 -15.74 7.90
N GLY A 53 1.27 -15.60 6.92
CA GLY A 53 1.12 -14.41 6.14
C GLY A 53 2.28 -14.05 5.21
N LYS A 54 2.95 -14.98 4.57
CA LYS A 54 3.93 -14.70 3.50
C LYS A 54 3.23 -14.61 2.16
N SER A 55 3.53 -13.56 1.39
CA SER A 55 2.99 -13.35 0.04
C SER A 55 4.00 -12.66 -0.84
N ASP A 56 4.09 -13.07 -2.10
CA ASP A 56 4.94 -12.45 -3.11
C ASP A 56 4.06 -11.77 -4.17
N TYR A 57 4.43 -10.56 -4.52
CA TYR A 57 3.79 -9.77 -5.57
C TYR A 57 4.82 -9.31 -6.59
N THR A 58 4.39 -9.19 -7.85
CA THR A 58 5.09 -8.41 -8.86
C THR A 58 4.31 -7.12 -9.06
N LEU A 59 4.94 -5.98 -8.83
CA LEU A 59 4.41 -4.65 -9.09
C LEU A 59 4.98 -4.18 -10.40
N SER A 60 4.12 -4.05 -11.42
CA SER A 60 4.49 -3.62 -12.76
C SER A 60 3.98 -2.20 -13.00
N SER A 61 4.87 -1.27 -13.34
CA SER A 61 4.50 0.10 -13.69
C SER A 61 3.93 0.17 -15.10
N ALA A 62 3.18 1.23 -15.40
CA ALA A 62 2.72 1.52 -16.75
C ALA A 62 3.88 1.72 -17.76
N ALA A 63 5.07 2.09 -17.26
CA ALA A 63 6.30 2.22 -18.06
C ALA A 63 7.06 0.90 -18.27
N GLY A 64 6.56 -0.23 -17.75
CA GLY A 64 7.16 -1.55 -17.90
C GLY A 64 8.25 -1.89 -16.88
N GLU A 65 8.43 -1.09 -15.84
CA GLU A 65 9.31 -1.45 -14.73
C GLU A 65 8.65 -2.48 -13.82
N GLU A 66 9.43 -3.42 -13.31
CA GLU A 66 8.93 -4.47 -12.43
C GLU A 66 9.69 -4.47 -11.10
N LEU A 67 8.93 -4.41 -10.01
CA LEU A 67 9.43 -4.64 -8.67
C LEU A 67 8.84 -5.93 -8.10
N ARG A 68 9.65 -6.69 -7.40
CA ARG A 68 9.18 -7.80 -6.57
C ARG A 68 8.97 -7.29 -5.14
N ILE A 69 7.79 -7.57 -4.61
CA ILE A 69 7.41 -7.25 -3.23
C ILE A 69 7.19 -8.58 -2.50
N ALA A 70 8.04 -8.90 -1.55
CA ALA A 70 7.89 -10.09 -0.71
C ALA A 70 7.43 -9.65 0.68
N VAL A 71 6.17 -9.98 0.99
CA VAL A 71 5.52 -9.64 2.25
C VAL A 71 5.72 -10.79 3.24
N ALA A 72 6.40 -10.48 4.33
CA ALA A 72 6.59 -11.38 5.48
C ALA A 72 6.68 -10.47 6.71
N GLY A 73 6.90 -10.79 7.91
CA GLY A 73 7.03 -9.84 9.04
C GLY A 73 7.66 -8.48 8.64
N THR A 74 8.72 -8.49 7.84
CA THR A 74 9.24 -7.33 7.10
C THR A 74 8.90 -7.49 5.63
N THR A 75 8.44 -6.42 4.97
CA THR A 75 8.22 -6.42 3.52
C THR A 75 9.50 -5.99 2.81
N THR A 76 9.99 -6.79 1.87
CA THR A 76 11.18 -6.50 1.09
C THR A 76 10.82 -6.19 -0.36
N ILE A 77 11.51 -5.22 -0.94
CA ILE A 77 11.30 -4.72 -2.28
C ILE A 77 12.60 -4.89 -3.06
N THR A 78 12.53 -5.57 -4.20
CA THR A 78 13.70 -5.78 -5.06
C THR A 78 13.39 -5.41 -6.51
N ASN A 79 14.37 -4.89 -7.21
CA ASN A 79 14.37 -4.68 -8.66
C ASN A 79 15.42 -5.63 -9.26
N GLN A 80 14.99 -6.57 -10.11
CA GLN A 80 15.89 -7.56 -10.74
C GLN A 80 16.87 -8.24 -9.75
N ASN A 81 16.37 -8.61 -8.56
CA ASN A 81 17.11 -9.16 -7.42
C ASN A 81 18.01 -8.18 -6.66
N THR A 82 18.11 -6.93 -7.08
CA THR A 82 18.83 -5.89 -6.32
C THR A 82 17.90 -5.35 -5.23
N PRO A 83 18.31 -5.34 -3.94
CA PRO A 83 17.53 -4.73 -2.87
C PRO A 83 17.29 -3.23 -3.16
N LEU A 84 16.02 -2.83 -3.22
CA LEU A 84 15.63 -1.44 -3.43
C LEU A 84 15.20 -0.80 -2.12
N GLY A 85 14.46 -1.54 -1.30
CA GLY A 85 13.97 -1.04 -0.03
C GLY A 85 13.24 -2.09 0.79
N ARG A 86 12.80 -1.68 1.97
CA ARG A 86 12.00 -2.51 2.87
C ARG A 86 11.07 -1.69 3.74
N ILE A 87 10.00 -2.33 4.18
CA ILE A 87 9.04 -1.80 5.14
C ILE A 87 9.16 -2.64 6.40
N VAL A 88 9.60 -2.02 7.49
CA VAL A 88 9.86 -2.67 8.76
C VAL A 88 8.81 -2.22 9.77
N PRO A 89 7.91 -3.10 10.22
CA PRO A 89 6.99 -2.79 11.32
C PRO A 89 7.77 -2.52 12.62
N SER A 90 7.35 -1.52 13.37
CA SER A 90 7.96 -1.15 14.65
C SER A 90 6.90 -0.53 15.57
N ASP A 91 6.48 -1.23 16.63
CA ASP A 91 5.61 -0.73 17.70
C ASP A 91 4.40 0.13 17.25
N GLY A 92 3.60 -0.42 16.32
CA GLY A 92 2.46 0.28 15.71
C GLY A 92 2.84 1.31 14.64
N ALA A 93 4.12 1.54 14.41
CA ALA A 93 4.68 2.38 13.34
C ALA A 93 5.24 1.53 12.21
N ALA A 94 5.67 2.17 11.12
CA ALA A 94 6.41 1.54 10.04
C ALA A 94 7.64 2.36 9.71
N ARG A 95 8.79 1.71 9.47
CA ARG A 95 9.95 2.37 8.90
C ARG A 95 10.04 1.99 7.43
N PHE A 96 10.20 2.99 6.60
CA PHE A 96 10.47 2.87 5.17
C PHE A 96 11.96 3.06 4.97
N GLU A 97 12.64 2.01 4.56
CA GLU A 97 14.10 1.98 4.48
C GLU A 97 14.54 1.72 3.04
N ASP A 98 15.73 2.19 2.67
CA ASP A 98 16.37 1.81 1.42
C ASP A 98 16.91 0.37 1.46
N GLY A 99 17.49 -0.10 0.34
CA GLY A 99 18.09 -1.44 0.24
C GLY A 99 19.26 -1.66 1.19
N GLY A 100 19.92 -0.60 1.64
CA GLY A 100 21.02 -0.61 2.60
C GLY A 100 20.57 -0.52 4.06
N GLY A 101 19.30 -0.23 4.31
CA GLY A 101 18.73 -0.08 5.64
C GLY A 101 18.74 1.34 6.18
N THR A 102 19.02 2.34 5.34
CA THR A 102 18.89 3.74 5.72
C THR A 102 17.42 4.10 5.78
N VAL A 103 16.97 4.74 6.86
CA VAL A 103 15.59 5.18 7.01
C VAL A 103 15.32 6.35 6.06
N LEU A 104 14.39 6.15 5.13
CA LEU A 104 13.90 7.16 4.20
C LEU A 104 12.72 7.95 4.77
N ALA A 105 11.84 7.26 5.50
CA ALA A 105 10.68 7.86 6.16
C ALA A 105 10.18 6.95 7.29
N VAL A 106 9.33 7.49 8.15
CA VAL A 106 8.65 6.76 9.23
C VAL A 106 7.16 7.00 9.13
N GLY A 107 6.36 5.92 9.09
CA GLY A 107 4.92 5.96 9.21
C GLY A 107 4.52 5.93 10.69
N GLN A 108 3.97 7.02 11.20
CA GLN A 108 3.49 7.12 12.57
C GLN A 108 1.97 7.03 12.61
N PRO A 109 1.37 6.20 13.47
CA PRO A 109 -0.07 6.14 13.59
C PRO A 109 -0.61 7.50 14.06
N LEU A 110 -1.69 7.96 13.46
CA LEU A 110 -2.42 9.12 13.94
C LEU A 110 -3.24 8.71 15.18
N THR A 111 -2.99 9.36 16.31
CA THR A 111 -3.72 9.12 17.55
C THR A 111 -5.11 9.75 17.47
N GLY A 112 -6.12 9.07 18.02
CA GLY A 112 -7.48 9.61 18.16
C GLY A 112 -8.52 9.01 17.20
N PHE A 113 -8.12 8.18 16.25
CA PHE A 113 -9.07 7.42 15.44
C PHE A 113 -9.53 6.15 16.18
N LYS A 114 -10.83 5.90 16.16
CA LYS A 114 -11.37 4.64 16.64
C LYS A 114 -10.84 3.52 15.73
N ALA A 115 -10.27 2.49 16.31
CA ALA A 115 -9.57 1.39 15.65
C ALA A 115 -10.39 0.64 14.57
N ASP A 116 -11.67 0.93 14.42
CA ASP A 116 -12.59 0.09 13.66
C ASP A 116 -12.87 0.58 12.23
N SER A 117 -12.49 1.79 11.83
CA SER A 117 -12.93 2.35 10.55
C SER A 117 -11.84 2.66 9.54
N ALA A 118 -10.73 3.23 9.94
CA ALA A 118 -9.62 3.53 9.03
C ALA A 118 -8.30 3.64 9.78
N TRP A 119 -7.23 3.26 9.12
CA TRP A 119 -5.88 3.39 9.63
C TRP A 119 -5.21 4.55 8.93
N HIS A 120 -4.74 5.50 9.72
CA HIS A 120 -4.02 6.63 9.20
C HIS A 120 -2.60 6.62 9.74
N HIS A 121 -1.63 6.63 8.83
CA HIS A 121 -0.23 6.79 9.16
C HIS A 121 0.28 8.09 8.56
N ARG A 122 0.73 8.98 9.42
CA ARG A 122 1.47 10.16 8.99
C ARG A 122 2.86 9.74 8.54
N ILE A 123 3.23 10.08 7.33
CA ILE A 123 4.55 9.79 6.77
C ILE A 123 5.48 10.95 7.09
N MET A 124 6.49 10.69 7.90
CA MET A 124 7.45 11.69 8.36
C MET A 124 8.83 11.43 7.73
N SER A 125 9.51 12.48 7.30
CA SER A 125 10.93 12.38 6.95
C SER A 125 11.78 12.13 8.20
N PRO A 126 13.04 11.66 8.06
CA PRO A 126 13.96 11.53 9.20
C PRO A 126 14.23 12.86 9.92
N ALA A 127 14.06 13.99 9.22
CA ALA A 127 14.17 15.34 9.79
C ALA A 127 12.92 15.81 10.54
N GLY A 128 11.87 14.97 10.63
CA GLY A 128 10.62 15.30 11.31
C GLY A 128 9.63 16.15 10.48
N GLN A 129 9.87 16.31 9.18
CA GLN A 129 8.93 16.97 8.28
C GLN A 129 7.83 15.98 7.84
N GLU A 130 6.58 16.39 7.86
CA GLU A 130 5.48 15.63 7.31
C GLU A 130 5.54 15.61 5.78
N LEU A 131 5.58 14.40 5.22
CA LEU A 131 5.61 14.16 3.78
C LEU A 131 4.22 13.83 3.24
N GLY A 132 3.32 13.34 4.09
CA GLY A 132 1.97 12.97 3.70
C GLY A 132 1.31 11.99 4.65
N VAL A 133 0.22 11.37 4.19
CA VAL A 133 -0.57 10.41 4.97
C VAL A 133 -0.85 9.17 4.12
N LEU A 134 -0.70 8.00 4.72
CA LEU A 134 -1.14 6.72 4.16
C LEU A 134 -2.33 6.22 4.99
N THR A 135 -3.46 6.05 4.32
CA THR A 135 -4.71 5.58 4.91
C THR A 135 -5.03 4.18 4.42
N LEU A 136 -5.31 3.26 5.33
CA LEU A 136 -5.90 1.96 5.01
C LEU A 136 -7.43 2.08 5.09
N MET A 137 -8.11 1.67 4.04
CA MET A 137 -9.57 1.72 3.93
C MET A 137 -10.17 0.32 3.99
N ARG A 138 -11.25 0.15 4.75
CA ARG A 138 -11.98 -1.10 4.93
C ARG A 138 -13.43 -0.96 4.44
N ALA A 139 -13.88 -1.78 3.52
CA ALA A 139 -15.20 -1.66 2.90
C ALA A 139 -16.42 -1.90 3.84
N HIS A 140 -16.23 -2.43 5.04
CA HIS A 140 -17.35 -2.86 5.89
C HIS A 140 -17.70 -1.96 7.08
N THR A 141 -16.92 -0.96 7.40
CA THR A 141 -17.07 -0.20 8.65
C THR A 141 -17.53 1.23 8.46
N GLY A 142 -18.47 1.45 7.54
CA GLY A 142 -19.06 2.77 7.39
C GLY A 142 -18.02 3.83 6.98
N TRP A 143 -17.92 4.03 5.71
CA TRP A 143 -17.08 5.02 5.03
C TRP A 143 -17.25 6.47 5.52
N ARG A 144 -18.02 6.69 6.59
CA ARG A 144 -18.37 8.02 7.11
C ARG A 144 -17.19 8.83 7.62
N ASP A 145 -16.08 8.17 7.93
CA ASP A 145 -14.89 8.82 8.49
C ASP A 145 -13.74 8.91 7.47
N ILE A 146 -13.98 8.56 6.20
CA ILE A 146 -13.02 8.68 5.13
C ILE A 146 -13.20 10.04 4.48
N GLU A 147 -12.10 10.68 4.13
CA GLU A 147 -12.14 11.91 3.36
C GLU A 147 -12.97 11.72 2.08
N GLU A 148 -13.80 12.69 1.73
CA GLU A 148 -14.74 12.62 0.60
C GLU A 148 -14.07 12.19 -0.71
N GLU A 149 -12.83 12.64 -0.97
CA GLU A 149 -12.07 12.26 -2.16
C GLU A 149 -11.76 10.75 -2.22
N ALA A 150 -11.43 10.14 -1.09
CA ALA A 150 -11.18 8.71 -1.01
C ALA A 150 -12.47 7.91 -1.20
N TYR A 151 -13.58 8.42 -0.65
CA TYR A 151 -14.90 7.84 -0.83
C TYR A 151 -15.35 7.88 -2.30
N GLN A 152 -15.19 9.02 -2.96
CA GLN A 152 -15.52 9.17 -4.38
C GLN A 152 -14.67 8.27 -5.27
N LEU A 153 -13.37 8.15 -4.99
CA LEU A 153 -12.50 7.20 -5.69
C LEU A 153 -13.02 5.76 -5.59
N LEU A 154 -13.40 5.33 -4.41
CA LEU A 154 -13.90 3.98 -4.18
C LEU A 154 -15.26 3.74 -4.83
N LEU A 155 -16.16 4.71 -4.83
CA LEU A 155 -17.43 4.65 -5.54
C LEU A 155 -17.23 4.54 -7.05
N ASN A 156 -16.35 5.33 -7.63
CA ASN A 156 -16.05 5.33 -9.06
C ASN A 156 -15.51 3.98 -9.55
N TYR A 157 -14.80 3.25 -8.69
CA TYR A 157 -14.29 1.91 -9.02
C TYR A 157 -15.24 0.76 -8.66
N ASN A 158 -16.47 1.05 -8.26
CA ASN A 158 -17.48 0.02 -7.93
C ASN A 158 -17.02 -0.94 -6.81
N VAL A 159 -16.13 -0.48 -5.94
CA VAL A 159 -15.60 -1.30 -4.84
C VAL A 159 -16.69 -1.73 -3.88
N THR A 160 -17.81 -1.01 -3.86
CA THR A 160 -19.01 -1.33 -3.07
C THR A 160 -19.72 -2.62 -3.51
N SER A 161 -19.44 -3.13 -4.72
CA SER A 161 -20.07 -4.36 -5.23
C SER A 161 -19.31 -5.65 -4.87
N LEU A 162 -18.14 -5.56 -4.27
CA LEU A 162 -17.35 -6.73 -3.91
C LEU A 162 -17.95 -7.41 -2.68
N LYS A 163 -18.38 -8.65 -2.84
CA LYS A 163 -18.94 -9.51 -1.79
C LYS A 163 -17.93 -9.93 -0.71
N ALA A 164 -16.68 -9.52 -0.82
CA ALA A 164 -15.62 -9.78 0.15
C ALA A 164 -15.14 -8.45 0.74
N PRO A 165 -14.56 -8.45 1.96
CA PRO A 165 -13.98 -7.24 2.52
C PRO A 165 -12.95 -6.71 1.53
N SER A 166 -13.28 -5.59 0.92
CA SER A 166 -12.36 -4.89 0.03
C SER A 166 -11.50 -4.00 0.90
N TYR A 167 -10.22 -4.16 0.77
CA TYR A 167 -9.24 -3.27 1.36
C TYR A 167 -8.73 -2.36 0.26
N GLY A 168 -8.41 -1.15 0.63
CA GLY A 168 -7.75 -0.19 -0.23
C GLY A 168 -6.77 0.64 0.59
N ALA A 169 -5.79 1.20 -0.07
CA ALA A 169 -4.88 2.17 0.52
C ALA A 169 -5.02 3.50 -0.21
N LEU A 170 -4.97 4.60 0.51
CA LEU A 170 -4.88 5.94 -0.05
C LEU A 170 -3.61 6.59 0.48
N LEU A 171 -2.71 6.96 -0.43
CA LEU A 171 -1.52 7.74 -0.13
C LEU A 171 -1.74 9.17 -0.63
N LYS A 172 -1.64 10.13 0.29
CA LYS A 172 -1.62 11.56 -0.01
C LYS A 172 -0.28 12.14 0.40
N LEU A 173 0.45 12.69 -0.54
CA LEU A 173 1.74 13.35 -0.33
C LEU A 173 1.57 14.86 -0.44
N SER A 174 2.28 15.60 0.40
CA SER A 174 2.28 17.08 0.37
C SER A 174 3.03 17.64 -0.85
N ALA A 175 3.95 16.85 -1.41
CA ALA A 175 4.72 17.16 -2.62
C ALA A 175 5.28 15.84 -3.20
N PRO A 176 5.74 15.85 -4.47
CA PRO A 176 6.49 14.71 -5.01
C PRO A 176 7.70 14.36 -4.15
N VAL A 177 7.94 13.06 -3.98
CA VAL A 177 9.05 12.54 -3.16
C VAL A 177 10.17 11.99 -4.05
N PRO A 178 11.40 11.85 -3.52
CA PRO A 178 12.48 11.18 -4.25
C PRO A 178 12.05 9.79 -4.74
N SER A 179 12.48 9.40 -5.94
CA SER A 179 12.05 8.19 -6.64
C SER A 179 12.16 6.92 -5.78
N GLN A 180 13.25 6.76 -5.05
CA GLN A 180 13.45 5.60 -4.18
C GLN A 180 12.40 5.53 -3.06
N LEU A 181 12.08 6.64 -2.41
CA LEU A 181 11.01 6.69 -1.42
C LEU A 181 9.65 6.45 -2.08
N GLY A 182 9.43 7.01 -3.27
CA GLY A 182 8.21 6.79 -4.05
C GLY A 182 7.96 5.32 -4.34
N ASP A 183 8.98 4.57 -4.76
CA ASP A 183 8.88 3.14 -5.03
C ASP A 183 8.58 2.32 -3.76
N VAL A 184 9.19 2.70 -2.62
CA VAL A 184 8.91 2.07 -1.32
C VAL A 184 7.48 2.39 -0.86
N LEU A 185 6.99 3.62 -1.06
CA LEU A 185 5.61 3.99 -0.71
C LEU A 185 4.58 3.35 -1.65
N ALA A 186 4.90 3.15 -2.93
CA ALA A 186 4.06 2.37 -3.86
C ALA A 186 3.92 0.93 -3.36
N ALA A 187 5.02 0.31 -2.94
CA ALA A 187 4.98 -1.01 -2.34
C ALA A 187 4.22 -1.04 -1.01
N ALA A 188 4.28 0.04 -0.21
CA ALA A 188 3.49 0.18 1.00
C ALA A 188 1.98 0.23 0.69
N CYS A 189 1.55 0.91 -0.36
CA CYS A 189 0.15 0.88 -0.79
C CYS A 189 -0.31 -0.55 -1.14
N VAL A 190 0.55 -1.36 -1.75
CA VAL A 190 0.25 -2.78 -2.02
C VAL A 190 0.15 -3.57 -0.72
N ASP A 191 1.14 -3.46 0.17
CA ASP A 191 1.21 -4.18 1.44
C ASP A 191 -0.01 -3.84 2.32
N PHE A 192 -0.31 -2.56 2.48
CA PHE A 192 -1.47 -2.09 3.25
C PHE A 192 -2.81 -2.49 2.63
N SER A 193 -2.92 -2.58 1.30
CA SER A 193 -4.16 -3.02 0.64
C SER A 193 -4.44 -4.50 0.84
N VAL A 194 -3.41 -5.32 1.00
CA VAL A 194 -3.54 -6.78 1.01
C VAL A 194 -3.72 -7.34 2.40
N LEU A 195 -3.05 -6.79 3.41
CA LEU A 195 -3.13 -7.28 4.79
C LEU A 195 -2.88 -6.16 5.80
N PRO A 196 -3.83 -5.89 6.68
CA PRO A 196 -3.58 -5.13 7.89
C PRO A 196 -2.77 -6.00 8.85
N ARG A 197 -1.47 -6.17 8.62
CA ARG A 197 -0.62 -6.97 9.50
C ARG A 197 -0.02 -6.12 10.58
N GLY A 198 -0.07 -6.64 11.81
CA GLY A 198 0.76 -6.16 12.92
C GLY A 198 0.53 -4.71 13.33
N TYR A 199 -0.30 -4.00 12.59
CA TYR A 199 -0.71 -2.63 12.88
C TYR A 199 -2.01 -2.59 13.67
N ILE A 200 -2.63 -3.78 13.88
CA ILE A 200 -3.80 -3.98 14.75
C ILE A 200 -3.23 -4.61 16.02
N ALA A 201 -2.83 -3.80 16.97
CA ALA A 201 -2.65 -4.20 18.35
C ALA A 201 -3.85 -3.71 19.13
#